data_7c8652fb6b5c7784e5a8fc107914dd9b
#
_entry.id   7c8652fb6b5c7784e5a8fc107914dd9b
#
_cell.length_a   1.000
_cell.length_b   1.000
_cell.length_c   1.000
_cell.angle_alpha   90.00
_cell.angle_beta   90.00
_cell.angle_gamma   90.00
#
_symmetry.space_group_name_H-M   'P 1'
#
loop_
_entity.id
_entity.type
_entity.pdbx_description
1 polymer ?
#
loop_
_entity_poly.entity_id
_entity_poly.type
_entity_poly.pdbx_seq_one_letter_code
_entity_poly.pdbx_strand_id
1 'polypeptide(L)'
;MGNVYWITGLSGAGKTTIGKIFYSKLKEIYSNTVFLDGDTLREVFGNDLGYSDADRRKCAMRYSKLCNLLQKQGIHVVCCTISMFDSVRQWNRENITNYHEIYVKVSDETLHKRDQIGRAHV
;
A
#
# COMPACT_ATOMS: atom_id res chain seq x y z
N MET A 1 10.31 -3.87 17.28
CA MET A 1 10.00 -3.17 16.02
C MET A 1 8.69 -3.65 15.43
N GLY A 2 7.99 -2.77 14.74
CA GLY A 2 6.77 -3.16 14.05
C GLY A 2 7.05 -3.88 12.74
N ASN A 3 5.99 -4.38 12.11
CA ASN A 3 6.05 -4.99 10.78
C ASN A 3 5.42 -4.05 9.76
N VAL A 4 5.98 -4.01 8.55
CA VAL A 4 5.41 -3.26 7.43
C VAL A 4 4.91 -4.26 6.39
N TYR A 5 3.64 -4.12 6.05
CA TYR A 5 3.00 -4.91 4.98
C TYR A 5 2.66 -3.97 3.84
N TRP A 6 3.45 -4.04 2.79
CA TRP A 6 3.31 -3.20 1.59
C TRP A 6 2.47 -3.96 0.58
N ILE A 7 1.20 -3.54 0.45
CA ILE A 7 0.24 -4.19 -0.42
C ILE A 7 0.13 -3.38 -1.70
N THR A 8 0.51 -3.98 -2.82
CA THR A 8 0.50 -3.33 -4.11
C THR A 8 -0.21 -4.19 -5.16
N GLY A 9 -0.46 -3.61 -6.30
CA GLY A 9 -1.15 -4.27 -7.40
C GLY A 9 -1.76 -3.24 -8.33
N LEU A 10 -2.30 -3.70 -9.43
CA LEU A 10 -2.96 -2.81 -10.38
C LEU A 10 -4.26 -2.26 -9.78
N SER A 11 -4.62 -1.06 -10.21
CA SER A 11 -5.92 -0.48 -9.86
C SER A 11 -7.02 -1.44 -10.29
N GLY A 12 -7.99 -1.65 -9.43
CA GLY A 12 -9.08 -2.58 -9.70
C GLY A 12 -8.82 -4.02 -9.31
N ALA A 13 -7.63 -4.33 -8.79
CA ALA A 13 -7.30 -5.69 -8.34
C ALA A 13 -7.89 -6.03 -6.96
N GLY A 14 -8.51 -5.06 -6.29
CA GLY A 14 -9.10 -5.29 -4.97
C GLY A 14 -8.12 -5.14 -3.81
N LYS A 15 -6.99 -4.49 -4.01
CA LYS A 15 -5.96 -4.36 -2.99
C LYS A 15 -6.44 -3.59 -1.74
N THR A 16 -7.29 -2.59 -1.92
CA THR A 16 -7.82 -1.83 -0.77
C THR A 16 -8.72 -2.71 0.10
N THR A 17 -9.60 -3.49 -0.54
CA THR A 17 -10.47 -4.43 0.17
C THR A 17 -9.65 -5.47 0.92
N ILE A 18 -8.68 -6.07 0.25
CA ILE A 18 -7.79 -7.07 0.86
C ILE A 18 -6.97 -6.43 1.98
N GLY A 19 -6.46 -5.23 1.73
CA GLY A 19 -5.68 -4.50 2.73
C GLY A 19 -6.46 -4.18 3.99
N LYS A 20 -7.73 -3.80 3.85
CA LYS A 20 -8.59 -3.53 5.00
C LYS A 20 -8.90 -4.78 5.81
N ILE A 21 -9.14 -5.90 5.14
CA ILE A 21 -9.35 -7.19 5.80
C ILE A 21 -8.08 -7.59 6.57
N PHE A 22 -6.95 -7.49 5.91
CA PHE A 22 -5.65 -7.79 6.52
C PHE A 22 -5.39 -6.90 7.74
N TYR A 23 -5.63 -5.60 7.60
CA TYR A 23 -5.50 -4.64 8.67
C TYR A 23 -6.38 -4.99 9.87
N SER A 24 -7.65 -5.31 9.63
CA SER A 24 -8.59 -5.65 10.71
C SER A 24 -8.13 -6.88 11.49
N LYS A 25 -7.65 -7.90 10.80
CA LYS A 25 -7.13 -9.10 11.45
C LYS A 25 -5.85 -8.85 12.22
N LEU A 26 -4.95 -8.08 11.63
CA LEU A 26 -3.68 -7.74 12.28
C LEU A 26 -3.93 -6.89 13.53
N LYS A 27 -4.89 -5.98 13.48
CA LYS A 27 -5.23 -5.11 14.60
C LYS A 27 -5.82 -5.89 15.78
N GLU A 28 -6.47 -7.01 15.54
CA GLU A 28 -6.94 -7.90 16.60
C GLU A 28 -5.79 -8.50 17.39
N ILE A 29 -4.66 -8.74 16.71
CA ILE A 29 -3.45 -9.29 17.34
C ILE A 29 -2.59 -8.19 17.94
N TYR A 30 -2.43 -7.10 17.21
CA TYR A 30 -1.59 -5.96 17.59
C TYR A 30 -2.41 -4.68 17.54
N SER A 31 -2.79 -4.17 18.70
CA SER A 31 -3.60 -2.95 18.80
C SER A 31 -2.90 -1.71 18.20
N ASN A 32 -1.57 -1.73 18.17
CA ASN A 32 -0.74 -0.66 17.61
C ASN A 32 -0.51 -0.85 16.09
N THR A 33 -1.59 -1.10 15.36
CA THR A 33 -1.56 -1.27 13.90
C THR A 33 -2.26 -0.09 13.25
N VAL A 34 -1.68 0.44 12.17
CA VAL A 34 -2.25 1.53 11.38
C VAL A 34 -2.44 1.09 9.94
N PHE A 35 -3.42 1.70 9.27
CA PHE A 35 -3.71 1.49 7.87
C PHE A 35 -3.40 2.76 7.09
N LEU A 36 -2.53 2.66 6.10
CA LEU A 36 -2.16 3.76 5.22
C LEU A 36 -2.60 3.44 3.80
N ASP A 37 -3.31 4.39 3.20
CA ASP A 37 -3.80 4.30 1.84
C ASP A 37 -3.18 5.42 1.02
N GLY A 38 -2.67 5.08 -0.18
CA GLY A 38 -1.96 6.03 -1.02
C GLY A 38 -2.76 7.28 -1.35
N ASP A 39 -4.04 7.14 -1.65
CA ASP A 39 -4.90 8.29 -1.97
C ASP A 39 -5.07 9.22 -0.76
N THR A 40 -5.31 8.63 0.40
CA THR A 40 -5.41 9.41 1.65
C THR A 40 -4.11 10.11 1.97
N LEU A 41 -2.98 9.43 1.77
CA LEU A 41 -1.67 10.01 2.04
C LEU A 41 -1.36 11.18 1.10
N ARG A 42 -1.82 11.14 -0.15
CA ARG A 42 -1.66 12.28 -1.06
C ARG A 42 -2.34 13.52 -0.48
N GLU A 43 -3.55 13.38 0.05
CA GLU A 43 -4.26 14.48 0.72
C GLU A 43 -3.50 14.97 1.93
N VAL A 44 -3.04 14.06 2.78
CA VAL A 44 -2.28 14.41 4.00
C VAL A 44 -1.04 15.21 3.66
N PHE A 45 -0.36 14.87 2.56
CA PHE A 45 0.83 15.59 2.11
C PHE A 45 0.51 16.84 1.29
N GLY A 46 -0.77 17.21 1.16
CA GLY A 46 -1.20 18.49 0.56
C GLY A 46 -1.43 18.46 -0.94
N ASN A 47 -1.52 17.28 -1.56
CA ASN A 47 -1.75 17.13 -3.00
C ASN A 47 -0.77 17.92 -3.87
N ASP A 48 0.47 18.02 -3.44
CA ASP A 48 1.49 18.83 -4.08
C ASP A 48 2.14 18.18 -5.31
N LEU A 49 1.93 16.89 -5.51
CA LEU A 49 2.51 16.12 -6.60
C LEU A 49 1.45 15.67 -7.58
N GLY A 50 1.83 15.62 -8.86
CA GLY A 50 0.93 15.14 -9.92
C GLY A 50 1.00 13.62 -10.09
N TYR A 51 0.75 13.18 -11.34
CA TYR A 51 0.67 11.77 -11.69
C TYR A 51 1.70 11.33 -12.73
N SER A 52 2.72 12.13 -12.98
CA SER A 52 3.85 11.68 -13.79
C SER A 52 4.59 10.55 -13.06
N ASP A 53 5.36 9.76 -13.80
CA ASP A 53 6.14 8.68 -13.18
C ASP A 53 7.07 9.22 -12.09
N ALA A 54 7.70 10.36 -12.35
CA ALA A 54 8.59 10.98 -11.36
C ALA A 54 7.85 11.37 -10.08
N ASP A 55 6.67 11.97 -10.22
CA ASP A 55 5.85 12.37 -9.06
C ASP A 55 5.29 11.18 -8.31
N ARG A 56 4.85 10.16 -9.04
CA ARG A 56 4.38 8.91 -8.43
C ARG A 56 5.46 8.22 -7.62
N ARG A 57 6.69 8.24 -8.14
CA ARG A 57 7.84 7.67 -7.43
C ARG A 57 8.14 8.47 -6.16
N LYS A 58 8.07 9.80 -6.23
CA LYS A 58 8.24 10.64 -5.05
C LYS A 58 7.18 10.36 -4.00
N CYS A 59 5.92 10.22 -4.40
CA CYS A 59 4.83 9.84 -3.48
C CYS A 59 5.14 8.51 -2.80
N ALA A 60 5.50 7.50 -3.58
CA ALA A 60 5.79 6.18 -3.04
C ALA A 60 6.97 6.21 -2.06
N MET A 61 8.00 6.99 -2.35
CA MET A 61 9.14 7.14 -1.44
C MET A 61 8.73 7.82 -0.14
N ARG A 62 7.82 8.79 -0.18
CA ARG A 62 7.27 9.40 1.04
C ARG A 62 6.57 8.36 1.90
N TYR A 63 5.75 7.50 1.26
CA TYR A 63 5.03 6.43 1.96
C TYR A 63 6.01 5.43 2.58
N SER A 64 7.04 5.06 1.83
CA SER A 64 8.08 4.14 2.30
C SER A 64 8.80 4.68 3.53
N LYS A 65 9.17 5.94 3.50
CA LYS A 65 9.87 6.58 4.62
C LYS A 65 8.96 6.72 5.83
N LEU A 66 7.68 7.00 5.62
CA LEU A 66 6.70 7.05 6.70
C LEU A 66 6.52 5.66 7.32
N CYS A 67 6.40 4.61 6.51
CA CYS A 67 6.32 3.24 7.01
C CYS A 67 7.55 2.89 7.84
N ASN A 68 8.73 3.26 7.39
CA ASN A 68 9.97 3.01 8.10
C ASN A 68 10.01 3.73 9.46
N LEU A 69 9.60 4.99 9.47
CA LEU A 69 9.52 5.77 10.71
C LEU A 69 8.59 5.09 11.73
N LEU A 70 7.40 4.68 11.28
CA LEU A 70 6.41 4.07 12.15
C LEU A 70 6.88 2.70 12.68
N GLN A 71 7.45 1.86 11.82
CA GLN A 71 7.89 0.55 12.25
C GLN A 71 9.05 0.62 13.25
N LYS A 72 9.93 1.61 13.11
CA LYS A 72 11.01 1.83 14.08
C LYS A 72 10.48 2.20 15.47
N GLN A 73 9.29 2.76 15.53
CA GLN A 73 8.64 3.12 16.79
C GLN A 73 7.73 2.01 17.32
N GLY A 74 7.82 0.81 16.75
CA GLY A 74 7.05 -0.34 17.21
C GLY A 74 5.64 -0.42 16.68
N ILE A 75 5.30 0.34 15.64
CA ILE A 75 3.96 0.35 15.05
C ILE A 75 3.92 -0.57 13.84
N HIS A 76 2.87 -1.38 13.77
CA HIS A 76 2.63 -2.23 12.60
C HIS A 76 1.87 -1.45 11.55
N VAL A 77 2.30 -1.53 10.31
CA VAL A 77 1.76 -0.72 9.21
C VAL A 77 1.25 -1.62 8.09
N VAL A 78 0.01 -1.39 7.68
CA VAL A 78 -0.53 -1.95 6.45
C VAL A 78 -0.65 -0.78 5.47
N CYS A 79 0.16 -0.79 4.42
CA CYS A 79 0.20 0.28 3.43
C CYS A 79 -0.26 -0.24 2.08
N CYS A 80 -1.35 0.34 1.56
CA CYS A 80 -1.90 -0.02 0.26
C CYS A 80 -1.56 1.07 -0.76
N THR A 81 -0.92 0.69 -1.85
CA THR A 81 -0.49 1.63 -2.88
C THR A 81 -0.47 0.96 -4.25
N ILE A 82 -0.70 1.75 -5.29
CA ILE A 82 -0.55 1.28 -6.66
C ILE A 82 0.89 1.30 -7.14
N SER A 83 1.82 1.76 -6.30
CA SER A 83 3.22 1.87 -6.68
C SER A 83 3.87 0.51 -6.87
N MET A 84 4.42 0.30 -8.07
CA MET A 84 5.13 -0.91 -8.43
C MET A 84 6.55 -0.60 -8.91
N PHE A 85 7.09 0.56 -8.55
CA PHE A 85 8.44 0.94 -8.96
C PHE A 85 9.48 0.07 -8.25
N ASP A 86 10.34 -0.56 -9.03
CA ASP A 86 11.38 -1.43 -8.48
C ASP A 86 12.32 -0.68 -7.53
N SER A 87 12.65 0.57 -7.86
CA SER A 87 13.52 1.39 -7.02
C SER A 87 12.94 1.61 -5.63
N VAL A 88 11.63 1.78 -5.53
CA VAL A 88 10.93 1.98 -4.25
C VAL A 88 10.94 0.68 -3.44
N ARG A 89 10.61 -0.44 -4.07
CA ARG A 89 10.60 -1.73 -3.40
C ARG A 89 12.00 -2.14 -2.97
N GLN A 90 13.00 -1.84 -3.78
CA GLN A 90 14.40 -2.07 -3.44
C GLN A 90 14.79 -1.29 -2.19
N TRP A 91 14.45 -0.01 -2.14
CA TRP A 91 14.70 0.82 -0.97
C TRP A 91 14.04 0.24 0.28
N ASN A 92 12.78 -0.21 0.14
CA ASN A 92 12.03 -0.81 1.25
C ASN A 92 12.74 -2.05 1.78
N ARG A 93 13.16 -2.94 0.89
CA ARG A 93 13.87 -4.17 1.26
C ARG A 93 15.19 -3.91 1.97
N GLU A 94 15.88 -2.86 1.56
CA GLU A 94 17.18 -2.51 2.12
C GLU A 94 17.08 -1.74 3.43
N ASN A 95 16.01 -0.99 3.64
CA ASN A 95 15.92 -0.04 4.75
C ASN A 95 14.88 -0.39 5.81
N ILE A 96 13.86 -1.15 5.49
CA ILE A 96 12.80 -1.51 6.43
C ILE A 96 13.05 -2.93 6.94
N THR A 97 13.29 -3.09 8.23
CA THR A 97 13.70 -4.36 8.83
C THR A 97 12.59 -5.40 8.70
N ASN A 98 11.47 -5.29 9.19
CA ASN A 98 10.41 -6.30 9.10
C ASN A 98 9.45 -5.97 7.95
N TYR A 99 9.96 -6.05 6.74
CA TYR A 99 9.25 -5.65 5.53
C TYR A 99 8.68 -6.86 4.79
N HIS A 100 7.40 -6.77 4.42
CA HIS A 100 6.69 -7.81 3.68
C HIS A 100 5.98 -7.18 2.48
N GLU A 101 6.26 -7.69 1.28
CA GLU A 101 5.58 -7.27 0.07
C GLU A 101 4.45 -8.23 -0.26
N ILE A 102 3.28 -7.68 -0.55
CA ILE A 102 2.12 -8.46 -0.97
C ILE A 102 1.63 -7.89 -2.29
N TYR A 103 1.69 -8.70 -3.34
CA TYR A 103 1.16 -8.32 -4.64
C TYR A 103 -0.22 -8.93 -4.82
N VAL A 104 -1.23 -8.07 -4.93
CA VAL A 104 -2.59 -8.51 -5.16
C VAL A 104 -2.77 -8.71 -6.66
N LYS A 105 -2.86 -9.97 -7.04
CA LYS A 105 -3.01 -10.37 -8.43
C LYS A 105 -4.39 -10.94 -8.66
N VAL A 106 -5.06 -10.43 -9.69
CA VAL A 106 -6.37 -10.92 -10.10
C VAL A 106 -6.24 -11.40 -11.54
N SER A 107 -6.83 -12.54 -11.88
CA SER A 107 -6.78 -13.06 -13.25
C SER A 107 -7.47 -12.08 -14.21
N ASP A 108 -7.04 -12.08 -15.47
CA ASP A 108 -7.64 -11.26 -16.51
C ASP A 108 -9.15 -11.51 -16.60
N GLU A 109 -9.54 -12.76 -16.47
CA GLU A 109 -10.95 -13.16 -16.48
C GLU A 109 -11.73 -12.51 -15.34
N THR A 110 -11.17 -12.49 -14.14
CA THR A 110 -11.80 -11.88 -12.98
C THR A 110 -11.92 -10.36 -13.15
N LEU A 111 -10.89 -9.71 -13.64
CA LEU A 111 -10.92 -8.27 -13.93
C LEU A 111 -11.97 -7.95 -14.97
N HIS A 112 -12.06 -8.76 -16.01
CA HIS A 112 -13.05 -8.60 -17.06
C HIS A 112 -14.48 -8.72 -16.53
N LYS A 113 -14.74 -9.70 -15.67
CA LYS A 113 -16.04 -9.88 -15.01
C LYS A 113 -16.40 -8.68 -14.16
N ARG A 114 -15.46 -8.12 -13.41
CA ARG A 114 -15.69 -6.92 -12.59
C ARG A 114 -16.11 -5.75 -13.44
N ASP A 115 -15.44 -5.54 -14.57
CA ASP A 115 -15.78 -4.48 -15.51
C ASP A 115 -17.18 -4.65 -16.10
N GLN A 116 -17.58 -5.89 -16.39
CA GLN A 116 -18.90 -6.20 -16.95
C GLN A 116 -20.02 -6.04 -15.93
N ILE A 117 -19.80 -6.45 -14.69
CA ILE A 117 -20.82 -6.42 -13.65
C ILE A 117 -21.06 -5.00 -13.16
N GLY A 118 -20.02 -4.23 -13.04
CA GLY A 118 -20.12 -2.86 -12.60
C GLY A 118 -18.83 -2.37 -12.00
N ARG A 119 -18.30 -1.30 -12.54
CA ARG A 119 -17.02 -0.74 -12.13
C ARG A 119 -17.00 -0.23 -10.69
N ALA A 120 -18.20 -0.02 -10.14
CA ALA A 120 -18.34 0.42 -8.76
C ALA A 120 -17.81 -0.57 -7.74
N HIS A 121 -17.58 -1.81 -8.15
CA HIS A 121 -17.05 -2.85 -7.26
C HIS A 121 -15.52 -2.88 -7.20
N VAL A 122 -14.90 -2.03 -7.97
CA VAL A 122 -13.46 -2.07 -8.11
C VAL A 122 -12.74 -1.12 -7.16
#